data_b3de9fc41f14a02aa3e926af4e9a0739
#
_entry.id   b3de9fc41f14a02aa3e926af4e9a0739
#
_cell.length_a   1.000
_cell.length_b   1.000
_cell.length_c   1.000
_cell.angle_alpha   90.00
_cell.angle_beta   90.00
_cell.angle_gamma   90.00
#
_symmetry.space_group_name_H-M   'P 1'
#
loop_
_entity.id
_entity.type
_entity.pdbx_description
1 polymer ?
#
loop_
_entity_poly.entity_id
_entity_poly.type
_entity_poly.pdbx_seq_one_letter_code
_entity_poly.pdbx_strand_id
1 'polypeptide(L)'
;FPIYISSKIYEQKDEKISAVGDLFVPVGTSIRWDFDTENSNEVFFSFNKEELVKADRKGENYFSTSIKYYKSSVYEVFLGSEDLGIADSLSYFINVVKDKYPQIDLEIFVDSVNTKQKYFIGEGTDDYGIKRIEFVNQVLDQKGVQKSLNREVIGGVSGRSASYSYNWSVSDAKLLPGEQVVY
;
A
#
# COMPACT_ATOMS: atom_id res chain seq x y z
N PHE A 1 -19.49 -17.03 -8.47
CA PHE A 1 -18.77 -16.96 -7.20
C PHE A 1 -18.44 -15.51 -6.89
N PRO A 2 -18.93 -14.91 -5.83
CA PRO A 2 -18.47 -13.61 -5.40
C PRO A 2 -17.07 -13.73 -4.75
N ILE A 3 -16.18 -12.82 -5.14
CA ILE A 3 -14.87 -12.63 -4.55
C ILE A 3 -14.89 -11.29 -3.82
N TYR A 4 -14.50 -11.28 -2.55
CA TYR A 4 -14.38 -10.08 -1.75
C TYR A 4 -12.92 -9.74 -1.54
N ILE A 5 -12.57 -8.51 -1.88
CA ILE A 5 -11.21 -7.99 -1.77
C ILE A 5 -11.20 -6.91 -0.72
N SER A 6 -10.36 -7.06 0.30
CA SER A 6 -10.18 -6.07 1.36
C SER A 6 -8.71 -5.76 1.55
N SER A 7 -8.33 -4.49 1.40
CA SER A 7 -6.99 -4.00 1.65
C SER A 7 -7.01 -2.97 2.77
N LYS A 8 -6.71 -3.41 4.00
CA LYS A 8 -6.65 -2.52 5.17
C LYS A 8 -5.42 -1.62 5.20
N ILE A 9 -4.38 -1.95 4.42
CA ILE A 9 -3.11 -1.21 4.44
C ILE A 9 -3.24 0.15 3.76
N TYR A 10 -4.06 0.22 2.68
CA TYR A 10 -4.16 1.40 1.81
C TYR A 10 -5.51 2.13 1.92
N GLU A 11 -6.30 1.87 2.95
CA GLU A 11 -7.65 2.46 3.14
C GLU A 11 -8.56 2.35 1.89
N GLN A 12 -8.28 1.35 1.04
CA GLN A 12 -9.14 1.08 -0.12
C GLN A 12 -10.47 0.50 0.34
N LYS A 13 -11.53 0.89 -0.37
CA LYS A 13 -12.86 0.32 -0.13
C LYS A 13 -12.85 -1.17 -0.46
N ASP A 14 -13.53 -1.94 0.36
CA ASP A 14 -13.79 -3.35 0.06
C ASP A 14 -14.49 -3.47 -1.29
N GLU A 15 -13.97 -4.33 -2.15
CA GLU A 15 -14.51 -4.57 -3.49
C GLU A 15 -15.12 -5.97 -3.54
N LYS A 16 -16.29 -6.07 -4.18
CA LYS A 16 -16.95 -7.33 -4.47
C LYS A 16 -16.92 -7.58 -5.97
N ILE A 17 -16.24 -8.64 -6.39
CA ILE A 17 -16.19 -9.08 -7.77
C ILE A 17 -17.12 -10.29 -7.92
N SER A 18 -18.05 -10.23 -8.88
CA SER A 18 -19.04 -11.30 -9.11
C SER A 18 -18.58 -12.35 -10.11
N ALA A 19 -17.40 -12.20 -10.68
CA ALA A 19 -16.84 -13.12 -11.69
C ALA A 19 -15.50 -13.69 -11.21
N VAL A 20 -15.23 -14.93 -11.57
CA VAL A 20 -13.92 -15.57 -11.38
C VAL A 20 -12.99 -15.10 -12.48
N GLY A 21 -11.74 -14.78 -12.13
CA GLY A 21 -10.75 -14.30 -13.11
C GLY A 21 -9.44 -13.92 -12.44
N ASP A 22 -8.54 -13.38 -13.25
CA ASP A 22 -7.27 -12.84 -12.76
C ASP A 22 -7.53 -11.62 -11.89
N LEU A 23 -6.83 -11.54 -10.78
CA LEU A 23 -6.94 -10.47 -9.80
C LEU A 23 -5.68 -9.62 -9.78
N PHE A 24 -5.85 -8.31 -9.65
CA PHE A 24 -4.76 -7.34 -9.43
C PHE A 24 -5.00 -6.66 -8.09
N VAL A 25 -4.15 -6.93 -7.12
CA VAL A 25 -4.35 -6.47 -5.75
C VAL A 25 -3.07 -5.89 -5.16
N PRO A 26 -3.16 -4.88 -4.28
CA PRO A 26 -2.02 -4.40 -3.51
C PRO A 26 -1.42 -5.48 -2.61
N VAL A 27 -0.14 -5.37 -2.30
CA VAL A 27 0.52 -6.23 -1.31
C VAL A 27 -0.21 -6.19 0.04
N GLY A 28 -0.37 -7.35 0.69
CA GLY A 28 -1.07 -7.46 1.98
C GLY A 28 -2.60 -7.44 1.90
N THR A 29 -3.16 -7.53 0.70
CA THR A 29 -4.62 -7.65 0.49
C THR A 29 -5.13 -9.00 0.97
N SER A 30 -6.27 -8.99 1.67
CA SER A 30 -7.03 -10.18 2.00
C SER A 30 -8.10 -10.43 0.93
N ILE A 31 -8.09 -11.62 0.38
CA ILE A 31 -9.09 -12.05 -0.60
C ILE A 31 -9.92 -13.14 0.06
N ARG A 32 -11.24 -13.01 0.00
CA ARG A 32 -12.19 -14.01 0.44
C ARG A 32 -12.98 -14.49 -0.75
N TRP A 33 -13.02 -15.79 -0.94
CA TRP A 33 -13.88 -16.45 -1.91
C TRP A 33 -15.07 -17.08 -1.21
N ASP A 34 -16.22 -16.80 -1.75
CA ASP A 34 -17.47 -17.38 -1.30
C ASP A 34 -18.08 -18.20 -2.46
N PHE A 35 -18.37 -19.47 -2.22
CA PHE A 35 -18.91 -20.38 -3.20
C PHE A 35 -20.28 -20.88 -2.77
N ASP A 36 -21.21 -20.79 -3.70
CA ASP A 36 -22.48 -21.45 -3.61
C ASP A 36 -22.48 -22.55 -4.68
N THR A 37 -22.55 -23.82 -4.27
CA THR A 37 -22.36 -24.97 -5.15
C THR A 37 -23.67 -25.72 -5.32
N GLU A 38 -23.91 -26.21 -6.54
CA GLU A 38 -24.96 -27.18 -6.84
C GLU A 38 -24.28 -28.52 -7.07
N ASN A 39 -24.70 -29.55 -6.35
CA ASN A 39 -24.18 -30.94 -6.48
C ASN A 39 -22.69 -31.13 -6.17
N SER A 40 -22.06 -30.22 -5.45
CA SER A 40 -20.68 -30.36 -4.96
C SER A 40 -20.64 -30.28 -3.45
N ASN A 41 -20.10 -31.32 -2.81
CA ASN A 41 -20.03 -31.42 -1.35
C ASN A 41 -18.73 -30.86 -0.78
N GLU A 42 -17.75 -30.61 -1.62
CA GLU A 42 -16.43 -30.16 -1.27
C GLU A 42 -15.86 -29.16 -2.25
N VAL A 43 -15.15 -28.16 -1.73
CA VAL A 43 -14.40 -27.17 -2.51
C VAL A 43 -12.97 -27.17 -1.98
N PHE A 44 -12.01 -27.34 -2.87
CA PHE A 44 -10.59 -27.27 -2.53
C PHE A 44 -9.92 -26.16 -3.31
N PHE A 45 -8.85 -25.64 -2.74
CA PHE A 45 -7.95 -24.70 -3.36
C PHE A 45 -6.54 -25.27 -3.43
N SER A 46 -5.84 -24.98 -4.51
CA SER A 46 -4.40 -25.09 -4.57
C SER A 46 -3.82 -23.72 -4.90
N PHE A 47 -2.73 -23.38 -4.27
CA PHE A 47 -2.00 -22.15 -4.52
C PHE A 47 -0.60 -22.52 -5.00
N ASN A 48 -0.22 -21.98 -6.18
CA ASN A 48 1.05 -22.29 -6.86
C ASN A 48 1.27 -23.81 -7.11
N LYS A 49 0.16 -24.58 -7.28
CA LYS A 49 0.19 -26.03 -7.42
C LYS A 49 0.78 -26.78 -6.20
N GLU A 50 0.66 -26.18 -5.04
CA GLU A 50 1.00 -26.78 -3.77
C GLU A 50 -0.16 -27.66 -3.23
N GLU A 51 -0.10 -28.03 -1.98
CA GLU A 51 -1.08 -28.88 -1.32
C GLU A 51 -2.51 -28.32 -1.43
N LEU A 52 -3.49 -29.20 -1.59
CA LEU A 52 -4.90 -28.85 -1.63
C LEU A 52 -5.38 -28.41 -0.24
N VAL A 53 -5.94 -27.22 -0.17
CA VAL A 53 -6.56 -26.67 1.02
C VAL A 53 -8.08 -26.73 0.87
N LYS A 54 -8.75 -27.39 1.80
CA LYS A 54 -10.21 -27.50 1.80
C LYS A 54 -10.83 -26.18 2.27
N ALA A 55 -11.83 -25.68 1.54
CA ALA A 55 -12.60 -24.52 1.95
C ALA A 55 -13.48 -24.85 3.14
N ASP A 56 -13.68 -23.87 4.03
CA ASP A 56 -14.58 -24.01 5.18
C ASP A 56 -16.04 -24.08 4.72
N ARG A 57 -16.75 -25.12 5.13
CA ARG A 57 -18.19 -25.23 4.88
C ARG A 57 -18.93 -24.33 5.89
N LYS A 58 -19.69 -23.38 5.40
CA LYS A 58 -20.47 -22.42 6.19
C LYS A 58 -21.98 -22.64 6.12
N GLY A 59 -22.43 -23.52 5.22
CA GLY A 59 -23.83 -23.88 5.00
C GLY A 59 -23.94 -25.19 4.26
N GLU A 60 -25.15 -25.57 3.85
CA GLU A 60 -25.39 -26.83 3.14
C GLU A 60 -24.60 -26.91 1.84
N ASN A 61 -24.65 -25.83 1.05
CA ASN A 61 -23.96 -25.70 -0.24
C ASN A 61 -23.03 -24.46 -0.28
N TYR A 62 -22.75 -23.88 0.87
CA TYR A 62 -21.97 -22.65 0.97
C TYR A 62 -20.62 -22.88 1.60
N PHE A 63 -19.57 -22.50 0.88
CA PHE A 63 -18.17 -22.63 1.27
C PHE A 63 -17.48 -21.28 1.22
N SER A 64 -16.53 -21.06 2.12
CA SER A 64 -15.76 -19.83 2.16
C SER A 64 -14.31 -20.12 2.53
N THR A 65 -13.38 -19.38 1.92
CA THR A 65 -11.99 -19.35 2.32
C THR A 65 -11.44 -17.92 2.20
N SER A 66 -10.46 -17.58 3.05
CA SER A 66 -9.85 -16.25 3.03
C SER A 66 -8.35 -16.36 3.22
N ILE A 67 -7.60 -15.71 2.34
CA ILE A 67 -6.14 -15.72 2.34
C ILE A 67 -5.62 -14.31 2.13
N LYS A 68 -4.52 -14.00 2.81
CA LYS A 68 -3.80 -12.72 2.68
C LYS A 68 -2.58 -12.88 1.78
N TYR A 69 -2.47 -12.01 0.77
CA TYR A 69 -1.45 -12.11 -0.27
C TYR A 69 -0.35 -11.07 -0.12
N TYR A 70 0.90 -11.55 -0.14
CA TYR A 70 2.11 -10.73 -0.13
C TYR A 70 2.95 -10.89 -1.41
N LYS A 71 2.63 -11.92 -2.22
CA LYS A 71 3.31 -12.24 -3.46
C LYS A 71 2.28 -12.72 -4.48
N SER A 72 2.56 -12.48 -5.74
CA SER A 72 1.76 -13.03 -6.84
C SER A 72 1.75 -14.55 -6.80
N SER A 73 0.61 -15.14 -7.11
CA SER A 73 0.41 -16.59 -7.12
C SER A 73 -0.61 -17.02 -8.17
N VAL A 74 -0.58 -18.29 -8.51
CA VAL A 74 -1.66 -18.95 -9.22
C VAL A 74 -2.59 -19.56 -8.17
N TYR A 75 -3.89 -19.40 -8.33
CA TYR A 75 -4.85 -20.18 -7.55
C TYR A 75 -5.68 -21.07 -8.45
N GLU A 76 -5.96 -22.26 -7.96
CA GLU A 76 -6.79 -23.24 -8.63
C GLU A 76 -7.93 -23.60 -7.68
N VAL A 77 -9.12 -23.69 -8.22
CA VAL A 77 -10.33 -24.10 -7.49
C VAL A 77 -10.79 -25.43 -8.03
N PHE A 78 -10.98 -26.37 -7.15
CA PHE A 78 -11.45 -27.72 -7.47
C PHE A 78 -12.81 -27.97 -6.83
N LEU A 79 -13.74 -28.43 -7.62
CA LEU A 79 -15.04 -28.88 -7.15
C LEU A 79 -15.02 -30.40 -7.06
N GLY A 80 -15.41 -30.92 -5.91
CA GLY A 80 -15.43 -32.34 -5.64
C GLY A 80 -16.77 -32.83 -5.12
N SER A 81 -17.01 -34.13 -5.28
CA SER A 81 -18.06 -34.86 -4.57
C SER A 81 -17.49 -36.14 -4.01
N GLU A 82 -18.07 -36.61 -2.89
CA GLU A 82 -17.65 -37.86 -2.23
C GLU A 82 -17.70 -39.07 -3.17
N ASP A 83 -18.63 -39.05 -4.15
CA ASP A 83 -18.87 -40.18 -5.06
C ASP A 83 -18.01 -40.13 -6.33
N LEU A 84 -17.63 -38.95 -6.81
CA LEU A 84 -16.97 -38.74 -8.11
C LEU A 84 -15.52 -38.23 -8.01
N GLY A 85 -15.07 -37.89 -6.82
CA GLY A 85 -13.78 -37.22 -6.64
C GLY A 85 -13.76 -35.78 -7.18
N ILE A 86 -12.60 -35.30 -7.62
CA ILE A 86 -12.45 -33.97 -8.22
C ILE A 86 -13.01 -34.00 -9.65
N ALA A 87 -14.08 -33.24 -9.89
CA ALA A 87 -14.81 -33.25 -11.15
C ALA A 87 -14.36 -32.17 -12.13
N ASP A 88 -13.94 -30.98 -11.63
CA ASP A 88 -13.58 -29.85 -12.46
C ASP A 88 -12.58 -28.93 -11.73
N SER A 89 -11.80 -28.17 -12.49
CA SER A 89 -10.86 -27.20 -11.93
C SER A 89 -10.78 -25.94 -12.78
N LEU A 90 -10.63 -24.80 -12.09
CA LEU A 90 -10.43 -23.48 -12.70
C LEU A 90 -9.13 -22.89 -12.16
N SER A 91 -8.31 -22.33 -13.04
CA SER A 91 -6.99 -21.76 -12.68
C SER A 91 -6.91 -20.29 -13.08
N TYR A 92 -6.47 -19.43 -12.18
CA TYR A 92 -6.36 -17.98 -12.35
C TYR A 92 -5.15 -17.42 -11.66
N PHE A 93 -4.77 -16.18 -12.02
CA PHE A 93 -3.65 -15.47 -11.44
C PHE A 93 -4.10 -14.44 -10.40
N ILE A 94 -3.32 -14.33 -9.34
CA ILE A 94 -3.35 -13.20 -8.41
C ILE A 94 -2.06 -12.42 -8.60
N ASN A 95 -2.17 -11.25 -9.19
CA ASN A 95 -1.07 -10.34 -9.40
C ASN A 95 -0.99 -9.37 -8.23
N VAL A 96 0.01 -9.53 -7.38
CA VAL A 96 0.25 -8.62 -6.25
C VAL A 96 1.11 -7.46 -6.72
N VAL A 97 0.51 -6.29 -6.73
CA VAL A 97 1.19 -5.03 -7.09
C VAL A 97 1.90 -4.50 -5.85
N LYS A 98 3.21 -4.29 -5.98
CA LYS A 98 4.00 -3.67 -4.92
C LYS A 98 3.73 -2.18 -4.87
N ASP A 99 3.69 -1.65 -3.66
CA ASP A 99 3.67 -0.23 -3.37
C ASP A 99 4.95 0.45 -3.90
N LYS A 100 4.78 1.60 -4.51
CA LYS A 100 5.90 2.44 -4.93
C LYS A 100 6.20 3.45 -3.83
N TYR A 101 7.45 3.83 -3.70
CA TYR A 101 7.82 4.89 -2.79
C TYR A 101 7.27 6.23 -3.28
N PRO A 102 6.81 7.10 -2.37
CA PRO A 102 6.45 8.48 -2.71
C PRO A 102 7.59 9.18 -3.44
N GLN A 103 7.25 10.00 -4.39
CA GLN A 103 8.18 10.86 -5.11
C GLN A 103 7.93 12.31 -4.70
N ILE A 104 9.00 13.11 -4.66
CA ILE A 104 8.92 14.52 -4.38
C ILE A 104 9.79 15.29 -5.39
N ASP A 105 9.18 16.25 -6.05
CA ASP A 105 9.88 17.23 -6.87
C ASP A 105 10.04 18.51 -6.04
N LEU A 106 11.22 19.11 -6.10
CA LEU A 106 11.60 20.24 -5.24
C LEU A 106 12.41 21.26 -6.01
N GLU A 107 11.93 22.50 -5.99
CA GLU A 107 12.70 23.68 -6.39
C GLU A 107 12.97 24.57 -5.16
N ILE A 108 14.21 25.04 -5.04
CA ILE A 108 14.63 25.91 -3.95
C ILE A 108 15.04 27.27 -4.50
N PHE A 109 14.39 28.31 -4.03
CA PHE A 109 14.74 29.69 -4.34
C PHE A 109 15.33 30.35 -3.09
N VAL A 110 16.40 31.11 -3.29
CA VAL A 110 17.07 31.89 -2.24
C VAL A 110 16.77 33.36 -2.51
N ASP A 111 16.36 34.06 -1.47
CA ASP A 111 16.15 35.50 -1.59
C ASP A 111 17.47 36.22 -1.91
N SER A 112 17.45 37.10 -2.91
CA SER A 112 18.63 37.78 -3.40
C SER A 112 19.18 38.85 -2.42
N VAL A 113 18.33 39.37 -1.55
CA VAL A 113 18.68 40.39 -0.52
C VAL A 113 18.98 39.69 0.80
N ASN A 114 18.16 38.73 1.19
CA ASN A 114 18.35 37.96 2.43
C ASN A 114 18.67 36.50 2.10
N THR A 115 19.93 36.17 1.91
CA THR A 115 20.34 34.80 1.54
C THR A 115 20.05 33.74 2.59
N LYS A 116 19.62 34.12 3.80
CA LYS A 116 19.13 33.19 4.82
C LYS A 116 17.69 32.77 4.60
N GLN A 117 16.95 33.51 3.77
CA GLN A 117 15.57 33.18 3.41
C GLN A 117 15.53 32.22 2.24
N LYS A 118 14.82 31.11 2.41
CA LYS A 118 14.67 30.05 1.39
C LYS A 118 13.20 29.77 1.15
N TYR A 119 12.86 29.59 -0.11
CA TYR A 119 11.52 29.24 -0.57
C TYR A 119 11.59 27.87 -1.22
N PHE A 120 10.76 26.97 -0.76
CA PHE A 120 10.63 25.62 -1.27
C PHE A 120 9.30 25.51 -1.98
N ILE A 121 9.31 25.07 -3.24
CA ILE A 121 8.11 24.87 -4.05
C ILE A 121 8.25 23.52 -4.74
N GLY A 122 7.17 22.77 -4.78
CA GLY A 122 7.20 21.49 -5.47
C GLY A 122 5.92 20.72 -5.39
N GLU A 123 6.02 19.45 -5.76
CA GLU A 123 4.92 18.51 -5.78
C GLU A 123 5.37 17.16 -5.21
N GLY A 124 4.52 16.59 -4.37
CA GLY A 124 4.65 15.20 -3.95
C GLY A 124 3.66 14.34 -4.72
N THR A 125 4.06 13.11 -5.09
CA THR A 125 3.18 12.13 -5.75
C THR A 125 3.34 10.75 -5.13
N ASP A 126 2.23 10.00 -5.05
CA ASP A 126 2.19 8.65 -4.53
C ASP A 126 1.01 7.88 -5.12
N ASP A 127 1.17 6.60 -5.42
CA ASP A 127 0.13 5.78 -6.07
C ASP A 127 -1.05 5.44 -5.14
N TYR A 128 -0.85 5.47 -3.82
CA TYR A 128 -1.91 5.27 -2.82
C TYR A 128 -2.37 6.55 -2.12
N GLY A 129 -1.67 7.64 -2.33
CA GLY A 129 -2.02 8.96 -1.82
C GLY A 129 -1.10 9.48 -0.74
N ILE A 130 -0.98 10.81 -0.72
CA ILE A 130 -0.12 11.53 0.21
C ILE A 130 -0.92 11.90 1.44
N LYS A 131 -0.47 11.46 2.60
CA LYS A 131 -1.08 11.79 3.88
C LYS A 131 -0.60 13.15 4.41
N ARG A 132 0.70 13.45 4.25
CA ARG A 132 1.31 14.70 4.66
C ARG A 132 2.66 14.91 3.97
N ILE A 133 3.04 16.17 3.82
CA ILE A 133 4.39 16.59 3.41
C ILE A 133 4.99 17.32 4.60
N GLU A 134 6.19 16.94 4.99
CA GLU A 134 6.91 17.55 6.11
C GLU A 134 8.19 18.22 5.63
N PHE A 135 8.46 19.42 6.14
CA PHE A 135 9.78 20.01 6.12
C PHE A 135 10.53 19.55 7.36
N VAL A 136 11.72 19.03 7.16
CA VAL A 136 12.56 18.52 8.25
C VAL A 136 13.88 19.26 8.23
N ASN A 137 14.29 19.80 9.37
CA ASN A 137 15.63 20.36 9.54
C ASN A 137 16.28 19.87 10.82
N GLN A 138 17.59 19.72 10.79
CA GLN A 138 18.38 19.31 11.93
C GLN A 138 19.62 20.21 12.08
N VAL A 139 19.98 20.53 13.32
CA VAL A 139 21.21 21.23 13.64
C VAL A 139 22.24 20.20 14.09
N LEU A 140 23.43 20.28 13.48
CA LEU A 140 24.59 19.45 13.82
C LEU A 140 25.64 20.34 14.54
N ASP A 141 26.29 19.78 15.54
CA ASP A 141 27.44 20.42 16.19
C ASP A 141 28.70 20.38 15.31
N GLN A 142 29.79 20.93 15.80
CA GLN A 142 31.11 20.96 15.12
C GLN A 142 31.68 19.56 14.83
N LYS A 143 31.18 18.54 15.52
CA LYS A 143 31.57 17.12 15.32
C LYS A 143 30.60 16.34 14.42
N GLY A 144 29.55 17.01 13.90
CA GLY A 144 28.51 16.40 13.11
C GLY A 144 27.45 15.65 13.93
N VAL A 145 27.40 15.81 15.24
CA VAL A 145 26.40 15.18 16.10
C VAL A 145 25.14 16.01 16.10
N GLN A 146 24.00 15.35 15.95
CA GLN A 146 22.69 16.00 15.95
C GLN A 146 22.37 16.61 17.32
N LYS A 147 22.11 17.91 17.34
CA LYS A 147 21.69 18.69 18.53
C LYS A 147 20.17 18.87 18.59
N SER A 148 19.55 19.13 17.44
CA SER A 148 18.11 19.31 17.35
C SER A 148 17.58 18.75 16.05
N LEU A 149 16.30 18.38 16.06
CA LEU A 149 15.53 17.95 14.90
C LEU A 149 14.16 18.61 14.98
N ASN A 150 13.81 19.38 13.97
CA ASN A 150 12.48 19.97 13.81
C ASN A 150 11.76 19.34 12.65
N ARG A 151 10.45 19.16 12.82
CA ARG A 151 9.54 18.68 11.79
C ARG A 151 8.32 19.59 11.74
N GLU A 152 7.99 20.05 10.56
CA GLU A 152 6.83 20.90 10.32
C GLU A 152 6.03 20.36 9.17
N VAL A 153 4.73 20.21 9.35
CA VAL A 153 3.82 19.79 8.27
C VAL A 153 3.56 21.00 7.37
N ILE A 154 4.03 20.94 6.14
CA ILE A 154 3.93 22.02 5.15
C ILE A 154 2.86 21.80 4.10
N GLY A 155 2.30 20.61 4.05
CA GLY A 155 1.19 20.26 3.17
C GLY A 155 0.35 19.17 3.80
N GLY A 156 -0.97 19.38 3.85
CA GLY A 156 -1.97 18.38 4.23
C GLY A 156 -2.75 18.00 3.00
N VAL A 157 -2.98 16.71 2.76
CA VAL A 157 -3.52 16.31 1.47
C VAL A 157 -4.40 15.10 1.53
N SER A 158 -5.40 15.13 0.67
CA SER A 158 -6.16 13.98 0.26
C SER A 158 -5.96 13.81 -1.25
N GLY A 159 -5.19 12.84 -1.70
CA GLY A 159 -5.01 12.57 -3.13
C GLY A 159 -3.64 12.00 -3.48
N ARG A 160 -3.49 11.61 -4.75
CA ARG A 160 -2.26 11.01 -5.27
C ARG A 160 -1.18 12.02 -5.64
N SER A 161 -1.52 13.29 -5.63
CA SER A 161 -0.61 14.41 -5.93
C SER A 161 -0.94 15.59 -5.05
N ALA A 162 0.10 16.31 -4.59
CA ALA A 162 0.00 17.48 -3.74
C ALA A 162 1.09 18.47 -4.02
N SER A 163 0.71 19.66 -4.43
CA SER A 163 1.63 20.79 -4.51
C SER A 163 1.85 21.38 -3.13
N TYR A 164 3.05 21.87 -2.89
CA TYR A 164 3.39 22.58 -1.66
C TYR A 164 4.25 23.81 -1.93
N SER A 165 4.15 24.77 -1.05
CA SER A 165 5.08 25.90 -0.96
C SER A 165 5.39 26.18 0.50
N TYR A 166 6.66 26.39 0.81
CA TYR A 166 7.11 26.64 2.17
C TYR A 166 8.23 27.67 2.17
N ASN A 167 8.17 28.55 3.16
CA ASN A 167 9.13 29.61 3.35
C ASN A 167 9.84 29.41 4.69
N TRP A 168 11.15 29.35 4.67
CA TRP A 168 11.95 29.10 5.87
C TRP A 168 13.16 30.02 5.96
N SER A 169 13.44 30.53 7.15
CA SER A 169 14.65 31.30 7.44
C SER A 169 15.68 30.44 8.16
N VAL A 170 16.90 30.37 7.65
CA VAL A 170 18.02 29.70 8.33
C VAL A 170 18.27 30.30 9.72
N SER A 171 17.87 31.57 9.94
CA SER A 171 17.98 32.21 11.23
C SER A 171 17.13 31.56 12.33
N ASP A 172 16.05 30.86 11.95
CA ASP A 172 15.16 30.17 12.88
C ASP A 172 15.85 28.97 13.53
N ALA A 173 16.89 28.41 12.87
CA ALA A 173 17.71 27.34 13.42
C ALA A 173 18.62 27.79 14.58
N LYS A 174 18.80 29.10 14.80
CA LYS A 174 19.59 29.70 15.91
C LYS A 174 20.99 29.09 16.05
N LEU A 175 21.70 28.97 14.92
CA LEU A 175 23.02 28.35 14.87
C LEU A 175 24.05 29.08 15.68
N LEU A 176 24.85 28.37 16.47
CA LEU A 176 26.05 28.83 17.10
C LEU A 176 27.26 28.74 16.14
N PRO A 177 28.36 29.47 16.41
CA PRO A 177 29.56 29.38 15.58
C PRO A 177 30.06 27.93 15.42
N GLY A 178 30.24 27.49 14.17
CA GLY A 178 30.70 26.16 13.83
C GLY A 178 29.62 25.10 13.76
N GLU A 179 28.36 25.42 14.04
CA GLU A 179 27.23 24.51 13.83
C GLU A 179 26.75 24.57 12.38
N GLN A 180 26.14 23.48 11.94
CA GLN A 180 25.58 23.33 10.60
C GLN A 180 24.08 22.97 10.68
N VAL A 181 23.32 23.46 9.72
CA VAL A 181 21.93 23.01 9.54
C VAL A 181 21.80 22.20 8.24
N VAL A 182 21.16 21.06 8.35
CA VAL A 182 20.77 20.19 7.23
C VAL A 182 19.24 20.18 7.15
N TYR A 183 18.70 20.31 5.94
CA TYR A 183 17.26 20.34 5.68
C TYR A 183 16.95 19.60 4.38
#